data_8ac2a97def848c16f6f5d799377f09b8
#
_entry.id   8ac2a97def848c16f6f5d799377f09b8
#
_cell.length_a   1.000
_cell.length_b   1.000
_cell.length_c   1.000
_cell.angle_alpha   90.00
_cell.angle_beta   90.00
_cell.angle_gamma   90.00
#
_symmetry.space_group_name_H-M   'P 1'
#
loop_
_entity.id
_entity.type
_entity.pdbx_description
1 polymer ?
#
loop_
_entity_poly.entity_id
_entity_poly.type
_entity_poly.pdbx_seq_one_letter_code
_entity_poly.pdbx_strand_id
1 'polypeptide(L)'
;MCYRAHDPKWAFTSTSGAGAAIHGGRFNPKGVEVLYVALTLEGAFLEINQGFALKFAPCTMRSYDVDCDDLADLRTEGGRQVHSVDFNDMACAWFSLAAAGTVPPSWQVVRRLMGEGFAGVLVPSFAVGARRDWANLVLWHRSDRRPHQITVYDPKQQLPTDQRSWT
;
A
#
# COMPACT_ATOMS: atom_id res chain seq x y z
N MET A 1 2.68 -4.98 13.17
CA MET A 1 1.36 -5.42 12.66
C MET A 1 0.82 -4.38 11.69
N CYS A 2 0.37 -4.79 10.51
CA CYS A 2 -0.27 -3.93 9.50
C CYS A 2 -1.57 -4.57 9.03
N TYR A 3 -2.40 -3.82 8.31
CA TYR A 3 -3.75 -4.25 7.93
C TYR A 3 -4.04 -3.92 6.47
N ARG A 4 -4.82 -4.78 5.82
CA ARG A 4 -5.31 -4.55 4.47
C ARG A 4 -6.71 -5.09 4.31
N ALA A 5 -7.59 -4.31 3.68
CA ALA A 5 -8.87 -4.78 3.18
C ALA A 5 -8.74 -5.06 1.68
N HIS A 6 -9.33 -6.14 1.21
CA HIS A 6 -9.33 -6.51 -0.21
C HIS A 6 -10.57 -7.33 -0.58
N ASP A 7 -10.83 -7.45 -1.87
CA ASP A 7 -11.91 -8.30 -2.40
C ASP A 7 -11.70 -9.75 -1.95
N PRO A 8 -12.72 -10.43 -1.41
CA PRO A 8 -12.63 -11.81 -0.93
C PRO A 8 -12.06 -12.80 -1.94
N LYS A 9 -12.35 -12.63 -3.23
CA LYS A 9 -11.83 -13.50 -4.30
C LYS A 9 -10.31 -13.56 -4.39
N TRP A 10 -9.59 -12.58 -3.82
CA TRP A 10 -8.13 -12.52 -3.77
C TRP A 10 -7.55 -12.95 -2.42
N ALA A 11 -8.38 -13.55 -1.54
CA ALA A 11 -7.95 -13.96 -0.21
C ALA A 11 -6.80 -14.97 -0.22
N PHE A 12 -6.69 -15.80 -1.26
CA PHE A 12 -5.61 -16.80 -1.43
C PHE A 12 -4.24 -16.19 -1.81
N THR A 13 -4.19 -14.92 -2.24
CA THR A 13 -2.96 -14.21 -2.61
C THR A 13 -2.80 -12.90 -1.84
N SER A 14 -3.01 -12.95 -0.54
CA SER A 14 -3.11 -11.75 0.32
C SER A 14 -1.87 -10.84 0.30
N THR A 15 -0.67 -11.36 0.02
CA THR A 15 0.58 -10.60 -0.11
C THR A 15 0.86 -10.13 -1.53
N SER A 16 -0.02 -10.41 -2.50
CA SER A 16 0.15 -10.00 -3.89
C SER A 16 -0.04 -8.49 -4.06
N GLY A 17 0.80 -7.90 -4.90
CA GLY A 17 0.68 -6.53 -5.43
C GLY A 17 0.03 -6.46 -6.81
N ALA A 18 -0.44 -7.57 -7.37
CA ALA A 18 -0.96 -7.64 -8.74
C ALA A 18 -2.13 -6.68 -9.00
N GLY A 19 -3.01 -6.47 -8.03
CA GLY A 19 -4.09 -5.49 -8.15
C GLY A 19 -3.57 -4.06 -8.36
N ALA A 20 -2.53 -3.66 -7.66
CA ALA A 20 -1.90 -2.36 -7.85
C ALA A 20 -1.20 -2.26 -9.22
N ALA A 21 -0.61 -3.35 -9.71
CA ALA A 21 -0.01 -3.38 -11.06
C ALA A 21 -1.06 -3.21 -12.16
N ILE A 22 -2.26 -3.75 -11.99
CA ILE A 22 -3.34 -3.63 -12.98
C ILE A 22 -3.88 -2.20 -13.06
N HIS A 23 -4.15 -1.59 -11.91
CA HIS A 23 -4.87 -0.32 -11.84
C HIS A 23 -3.96 0.90 -11.70
N GLY A 24 -2.73 0.72 -11.23
CA GLY A 24 -1.90 1.79 -10.71
C GLY A 24 -2.39 2.27 -9.35
N GLY A 25 -1.60 3.12 -8.71
CA GLY A 25 -1.93 3.74 -7.43
C GLY A 25 -1.16 5.03 -7.23
N ARG A 26 -1.35 5.69 -6.10
CA ARG A 26 -0.64 6.94 -5.76
C ARG A 26 0.88 6.78 -5.84
N PHE A 27 1.39 5.62 -5.45
CA PHE A 27 2.83 5.34 -5.36
C PHE A 27 3.32 4.28 -6.34
N ASN A 28 2.54 3.93 -7.36
CA ASN A 28 2.99 3.05 -8.44
C ASN A 28 2.26 3.30 -9.74
N PRO A 29 2.96 3.30 -10.88
CA PRO A 29 2.32 3.24 -12.20
C PRO A 29 1.73 1.83 -12.46
N LYS A 30 0.90 1.72 -13.49
CA LYS A 30 0.49 0.41 -14.02
C LYS A 30 1.71 -0.40 -14.44
N GLY A 31 1.65 -1.71 -14.23
CA GLY A 31 2.75 -2.64 -14.51
C GLY A 31 3.75 -2.82 -13.37
N VAL A 32 3.70 -1.99 -12.32
CA VAL A 32 4.57 -2.10 -11.15
C VAL A 32 3.79 -2.68 -9.97
N GLU A 33 4.20 -3.86 -9.51
CA GLU A 33 3.61 -4.50 -8.35
C GLU A 33 4.00 -3.82 -7.06
N VAL A 34 3.00 -3.40 -6.29
CA VAL A 34 3.18 -2.78 -4.97
C VAL A 34 2.12 -3.29 -4.01
N LEU A 35 2.52 -3.62 -2.80
CA LEU A 35 1.60 -3.97 -1.73
C LEU A 35 1.37 -2.76 -0.83
N TYR A 36 0.11 -2.35 -0.71
CA TYR A 36 -0.33 -1.31 0.21
C TYR A 36 -0.92 -1.94 1.45
N VAL A 37 -0.42 -1.57 2.64
CA VAL A 37 -0.99 -1.94 3.93
C VAL A 37 -1.06 -0.72 4.85
N ALA A 38 -2.11 -0.60 5.63
CA ALA A 38 -2.27 0.46 6.61
C ALA A 38 -1.66 0.06 7.96
N LEU A 39 -1.17 1.03 8.73
CA LEU A 39 -0.63 0.78 10.07
C LEU A 39 -1.74 0.65 11.13
N THR A 40 -2.98 1.01 10.79
CA THR A 40 -4.15 0.86 11.67
C THR A 40 -5.27 0.13 10.96
N LEU A 41 -6.11 -0.56 11.72
CA LEU A 41 -7.27 -1.29 11.20
C LEU A 41 -8.27 -0.33 10.56
N GLU A 42 -8.55 0.78 11.22
CA GLU A 42 -9.46 1.82 10.74
C GLU A 42 -8.93 2.47 9.46
N GLY A 43 -7.60 2.68 9.37
CA GLY A 43 -6.94 3.17 8.16
C GLY A 43 -7.16 2.23 6.98
N ALA A 44 -6.96 0.92 7.18
CA ALA A 44 -7.20 -0.06 6.13
C ALA A 44 -8.67 -0.09 5.67
N PHE A 45 -9.60 0.08 6.60
CA PHE A 45 -11.02 0.16 6.29
C PHE A 45 -11.37 1.44 5.51
N LEU A 46 -10.75 2.56 5.86
CA LEU A 46 -10.96 3.82 5.15
C LEU A 46 -10.38 3.79 3.72
N GLU A 47 -9.22 3.17 3.54
CA GLU A 47 -8.57 3.07 2.22
C GLU A 47 -9.41 2.30 1.20
N ILE A 48 -10.13 1.24 1.60
CA ILE A 48 -10.98 0.49 0.66
C ILE A 48 -12.23 1.28 0.26
N ASN A 49 -12.64 2.26 1.06
CA ASN A 49 -13.84 3.05 0.87
C ASN A 49 -13.59 4.39 0.16
N GLN A 50 -12.42 4.61 -0.40
CA GLN A 50 -12.08 5.86 -1.06
C GLN A 50 -13.12 6.25 -2.13
N GLY A 51 -13.95 7.25 -1.81
CA GLY A 51 -14.92 7.85 -2.72
C GLY A 51 -16.35 7.31 -2.71
N PHE A 52 -16.67 6.25 -1.92
CA PHE A 52 -18.03 5.67 -1.90
C PHE A 52 -18.51 5.35 -0.48
N ALA A 53 -18.74 6.39 0.32
CA ALA A 53 -19.14 6.27 1.74
C ALA A 53 -20.46 5.53 2.02
N LEU A 54 -21.28 5.23 1.00
CA LEU A 54 -22.64 4.71 1.19
C LEU A 54 -22.83 3.24 0.78
N LYS A 55 -21.86 2.60 0.17
CA LYS A 55 -21.99 1.19 -0.25
C LYS A 55 -20.67 0.44 -0.01
N PHE A 56 -20.73 -0.56 0.85
CA PHE A 56 -19.62 -1.47 1.09
C PHE A 56 -19.78 -2.71 0.22
N ALA A 57 -18.87 -2.94 -0.72
CA ALA A 57 -18.73 -4.24 -1.32
C ALA A 57 -18.19 -5.24 -0.27
N PRO A 58 -18.51 -6.53 -0.39
CA PRO A 58 -17.89 -7.55 0.46
C PRO A 58 -16.37 -7.41 0.44
N CYS A 59 -15.74 -7.37 1.60
CA CYS A 59 -14.29 -7.31 1.72
C CYS A 59 -13.77 -8.26 2.80
N THR A 60 -12.53 -8.66 2.65
CA THR A 60 -11.79 -9.42 3.66
C THR A 60 -10.76 -8.50 4.30
N MET A 61 -10.75 -8.41 5.63
CA MET A 61 -9.72 -7.72 6.40
C MET A 61 -8.63 -8.72 6.80
N ARG A 62 -7.36 -8.35 6.59
CA ARG A 62 -6.20 -9.17 6.95
C ARG A 62 -5.24 -8.37 7.82
N SER A 63 -4.62 -9.10 8.76
CA SER A 63 -3.48 -8.62 9.54
C SER A 63 -2.20 -9.20 8.99
N TYR A 64 -1.14 -8.42 9.02
CA TYR A 64 0.19 -8.80 8.52
C TYR A 64 1.25 -8.54 9.58
N ASP A 65 2.10 -9.51 9.80
CA ASP A 65 3.37 -9.29 10.47
C ASP A 65 4.39 -8.82 9.44
N VAL A 66 5.02 -7.69 9.74
CA VAL A 66 6.01 -7.06 8.88
C VAL A 66 7.30 -6.90 9.65
N ASP A 67 8.38 -7.45 9.11
CA ASP A 67 9.75 -7.30 9.56
C ASP A 67 10.60 -6.98 8.33
N CYS A 68 10.67 -5.69 8.01
CA CYS A 68 11.23 -5.20 6.76
C CYS A 68 12.24 -4.10 7.04
N ASP A 69 13.45 -4.32 6.59
CA ASP A 69 14.52 -3.31 6.56
C ASP A 69 14.38 -2.43 5.31
N ASP A 70 15.25 -1.44 5.17
CA ASP A 70 15.33 -0.56 4.00
C ASP A 70 14.02 0.16 3.67
N LEU A 71 13.37 0.72 4.70
CA LEU A 71 12.16 1.53 4.55
C LEU A 71 12.48 3.02 4.67
N ALA A 72 12.09 3.81 3.67
CA ALA A 72 12.12 5.27 3.76
C ALA A 72 10.92 5.77 4.57
N ASP A 73 11.14 6.50 5.66
CA ASP A 73 10.05 7.05 6.49
C ASP A 73 9.73 8.49 6.09
N LEU A 74 8.67 8.68 5.34
CA LEU A 74 8.18 10.00 4.87
C LEU A 74 6.98 10.53 5.67
N ARG A 75 6.64 9.90 6.81
CA ARG A 75 5.49 10.31 7.63
C ARG A 75 5.69 11.69 8.26
N THR A 76 6.90 12.00 8.66
CA THR A 76 7.26 13.26 9.33
C THR A 76 7.99 14.22 8.38
N GLU A 77 8.00 15.49 8.71
CA GLU A 77 8.76 16.49 7.95
C GLU A 77 10.27 16.17 7.96
N GLY A 78 10.82 15.81 9.13
CA GLY A 78 12.24 15.44 9.24
C GLY A 78 12.58 14.22 8.38
N GLY A 79 11.73 13.18 8.37
CA GLY A 79 11.91 12.02 7.49
C GLY A 79 11.90 12.41 6.01
N ARG A 80 10.98 13.29 5.60
CA ARG A 80 10.94 13.80 4.23
C ARG A 80 12.17 14.61 3.86
N GLN A 81 12.66 15.43 4.77
CA GLN A 81 13.91 16.22 4.55
C GLN A 81 15.12 15.31 4.33
N VAL A 82 15.28 14.25 5.11
CA VAL A 82 16.35 13.24 4.93
C VAL A 82 16.35 12.67 3.52
N HIS A 83 15.16 12.40 2.98
CA HIS A 83 15.00 11.83 1.65
C HIS A 83 14.77 12.87 0.54
N SER A 84 14.86 14.18 0.83
CA SER A 84 14.59 15.25 -0.14
C SER A 84 13.25 15.10 -0.86
N VAL A 85 12.18 14.83 -0.09
CA VAL A 85 10.81 14.65 -0.60
C VAL A 85 9.92 15.78 -0.11
N ASP A 86 9.24 16.47 -1.03
CA ASP A 86 8.20 17.43 -0.68
C ASP A 86 6.87 16.69 -0.38
N PHE A 87 6.13 17.18 0.62
CA PHE A 87 4.82 16.63 0.94
C PHE A 87 3.84 16.70 -0.24
N ASN A 88 3.89 17.80 -1.01
CA ASN A 88 3.01 18.01 -2.16
C ASN A 88 3.28 17.03 -3.30
N ASP A 89 4.50 16.52 -3.44
CA ASP A 89 4.83 15.47 -4.41
C ASP A 89 4.05 14.19 -4.11
N MET A 90 3.93 13.84 -2.83
CA MET A 90 3.15 12.68 -2.40
C MET A 90 1.63 12.95 -2.43
N ALA A 91 1.22 14.18 -2.09
CA ALA A 91 -0.19 14.59 -2.03
C ALA A 91 -0.79 14.94 -3.40
N CYS A 92 -0.01 14.86 -4.47
CA CYS A 92 -0.44 15.24 -5.83
C CYS A 92 -1.72 14.53 -6.28
N ALA A 93 -2.43 15.14 -7.22
CA ALA A 93 -3.62 14.56 -7.86
C ALA A 93 -3.21 13.47 -8.86
N TRP A 94 -2.55 12.41 -8.37
CA TRP A 94 -1.89 11.38 -9.16
C TRP A 94 -2.79 10.78 -10.25
N PHE A 95 -4.06 10.52 -9.93
CA PHE A 95 -5.00 9.91 -10.88
C PHE A 95 -5.28 10.83 -12.08
N SER A 96 -5.55 12.10 -11.83
CA SER A 96 -5.79 13.09 -12.89
C SER A 96 -4.55 13.35 -13.73
N LEU A 97 -3.36 13.43 -13.10
CA LEU A 97 -2.08 13.58 -13.80
C LEU A 97 -1.82 12.38 -14.71
N ALA A 98 -1.97 11.16 -14.20
CA ALA A 98 -1.77 9.94 -14.97
C ALA A 98 -2.76 9.82 -16.14
N ALA A 99 -4.03 10.17 -15.92
CA ALA A 99 -5.05 10.18 -16.96
C ALA A 99 -4.73 11.20 -18.07
N ALA A 100 -4.07 12.31 -17.73
CA ALA A 100 -3.61 13.33 -18.69
C ALA A 100 -2.26 12.95 -19.36
N GLY A 101 -1.71 11.76 -19.12
CA GLY A 101 -0.42 11.33 -19.65
C GLY A 101 0.80 11.98 -18.98
N THR A 102 0.60 12.68 -17.88
CA THR A 102 1.68 13.31 -17.09
C THR A 102 2.13 12.37 -15.98
N VAL A 103 3.44 12.19 -15.82
CA VAL A 103 3.99 11.35 -14.74
C VAL A 103 3.78 12.05 -13.40
N PRO A 104 3.00 11.46 -12.46
CA PRO A 104 2.80 12.04 -11.15
C PRO A 104 4.11 12.21 -10.37
N PRO A 105 4.31 13.30 -9.64
CA PRO A 105 5.48 13.49 -8.76
C PRO A 105 5.67 12.35 -7.76
N SER A 106 4.59 11.79 -7.20
CA SER A 106 4.65 10.65 -6.29
C SER A 106 5.28 9.40 -6.91
N TRP A 107 5.12 9.17 -8.22
CA TRP A 107 5.78 8.07 -8.93
C TRP A 107 7.27 8.33 -9.13
N GLN A 108 7.66 9.60 -9.32
CA GLN A 108 9.08 9.97 -9.42
C GLN A 108 9.79 9.77 -8.08
N VAL A 109 9.15 10.13 -6.96
CA VAL A 109 9.65 9.87 -5.60
C VAL A 109 9.92 8.37 -5.42
N VAL A 110 8.92 7.53 -5.70
CA VAL A 110 9.07 6.07 -5.54
C VAL A 110 10.14 5.50 -6.45
N ARG A 111 10.18 5.91 -7.73
CA ARG A 111 11.22 5.44 -8.66
C ARG A 111 12.62 5.77 -8.17
N ARG A 112 12.82 6.95 -7.60
CA ARG A 112 14.11 7.35 -7.02
C ARG A 112 14.45 6.48 -5.81
N LEU A 113 13.53 6.31 -4.85
CA LEU A 113 13.76 5.48 -3.67
C LEU A 113 14.04 4.02 -4.03
N MET A 114 13.36 3.46 -5.04
CA MET A 114 13.68 2.15 -5.60
C MET A 114 15.12 2.09 -6.13
N GLY A 115 15.56 3.12 -6.85
CA GLY A 115 16.92 3.23 -7.37
C GLY A 115 17.98 3.39 -6.28
N GLU A 116 17.62 3.94 -5.14
CA GLU A 116 18.46 4.07 -3.93
C GLU A 116 18.51 2.78 -3.10
N GLY A 117 17.75 1.73 -3.47
CA GLY A 117 17.76 0.42 -2.83
C GLY A 117 16.75 0.23 -1.71
N PHE A 118 15.84 1.18 -1.49
CA PHE A 118 14.77 0.99 -0.51
C PHE A 118 13.80 -0.12 -0.95
N ALA A 119 13.28 -0.88 0.00
CA ALA A 119 12.28 -1.94 -0.20
C ALA A 119 10.84 -1.41 -0.17
N GLY A 120 10.65 -0.28 0.45
CA GLY A 120 9.34 0.33 0.61
C GLY A 120 9.40 1.71 1.27
N VAL A 121 8.22 2.27 1.50
CA VAL A 121 8.07 3.60 2.09
C VAL A 121 6.93 3.64 3.09
N LEU A 122 7.16 4.33 4.21
CA LEU A 122 6.12 4.72 5.16
C LEU A 122 5.65 6.13 4.81
N VAL A 123 4.35 6.29 4.57
CA VAL A 123 3.73 7.56 4.15
C VAL A 123 2.52 7.88 5.01
N PRO A 124 2.13 9.16 5.17
CA PRO A 124 0.83 9.49 5.73
C PRO A 124 -0.30 8.86 4.92
N SER A 125 -1.43 8.54 5.55
CA SER A 125 -2.63 8.16 4.80
C SER A 125 -3.17 9.37 4.05
N PHE A 126 -3.48 9.18 2.77
CA PHE A 126 -4.11 10.19 1.91
C PHE A 126 -5.61 9.92 1.69
N ALA A 127 -6.19 8.97 2.43
CA ALA A 127 -7.62 8.70 2.36
C ALA A 127 -8.42 9.87 2.92
N VAL A 128 -9.54 10.19 2.28
CA VAL A 128 -10.44 11.25 2.75
C VAL A 128 -11.00 10.86 4.12
N GLY A 129 -10.83 11.74 5.11
CA GLY A 129 -11.23 11.47 6.50
C GLY A 129 -10.16 10.77 7.35
N ALA A 130 -8.98 10.48 6.80
CA ALA A 130 -7.88 9.92 7.57
C ALA A 130 -7.41 10.89 8.67
N ARG A 131 -7.09 10.35 9.84
CA ARG A 131 -6.47 11.13 10.91
C ARG A 131 -5.02 11.45 10.55
N ARG A 132 -4.50 12.52 11.12
CA ARG A 132 -3.12 12.97 10.84
C ARG A 132 -2.03 11.96 11.26
N ASP A 133 -2.34 11.12 12.23
CA ASP A 133 -1.44 10.08 12.75
C ASP A 133 -1.56 8.75 12.00
N TRP A 134 -2.48 8.63 11.04
CA TRP A 134 -2.62 7.42 10.24
C TRP A 134 -1.63 7.38 9.09
N ALA A 135 -1.09 6.21 8.88
CA ALA A 135 -0.05 5.99 7.88
C ALA A 135 -0.22 4.66 7.17
N ASN A 136 0.36 4.60 5.98
CA ASN A 136 0.43 3.42 5.15
C ASN A 136 1.88 3.01 4.91
N LEU A 137 2.10 1.71 4.80
CA LEU A 137 3.33 1.12 4.31
C LEU A 137 3.10 0.66 2.87
N VAL A 138 3.98 1.05 1.98
CA VAL A 138 3.95 0.74 0.55
C VAL A 138 5.20 -0.06 0.23
N LEU A 139 5.06 -1.34 -0.13
CA LEU A 139 6.16 -2.27 -0.35
C LEU A 139 6.24 -2.71 -1.81
N TRP A 140 7.38 -2.53 -2.43
CA TRP A 140 7.71 -3.05 -3.76
C TRP A 140 8.69 -4.22 -3.73
N HIS A 141 9.56 -4.31 -2.68
CA HIS A 141 10.32 -5.51 -2.36
C HIS A 141 9.73 -6.18 -1.13
N ARG A 142 9.36 -7.44 -1.24
CA ARG A 142 8.78 -8.24 -0.16
C ARG A 142 9.01 -9.72 -0.38
N SER A 143 9.16 -10.46 0.71
CA SER A 143 9.33 -11.92 0.71
C SER A 143 8.68 -12.54 1.95
N ASP A 144 8.81 -13.83 2.12
CA ASP A 144 8.38 -14.59 3.29
C ASP A 144 9.47 -14.64 4.41
N ARG A 145 10.62 -13.99 4.18
CA ARG A 145 11.77 -13.95 5.09
C ARG A 145 12.48 -12.60 5.07
N ARG A 146 13.33 -12.38 6.07
CA ARG A 146 14.21 -11.19 6.13
C ARG A 146 15.14 -11.10 4.92
N PRO A 147 15.56 -9.89 4.54
CA PRO A 147 15.34 -8.62 5.24
C PRO A 147 13.99 -7.93 4.93
N HIS A 148 13.17 -8.45 4.03
CA HIS A 148 11.92 -7.79 3.56
C HIS A 148 10.71 -8.69 3.82
N GLN A 149 10.59 -9.17 5.07
CA GLN A 149 9.56 -10.14 5.42
C GLN A 149 8.18 -9.49 5.60
N ILE A 150 7.18 -10.08 4.94
CA ILE A 150 5.77 -9.84 5.22
C ILE A 150 5.01 -11.16 5.17
N THR A 151 4.30 -11.48 6.25
CA THR A 151 3.50 -12.69 6.37
C THR A 151 2.08 -12.34 6.83
N VAL A 152 1.10 -13.09 6.36
CA VAL A 152 -0.28 -12.94 6.84
C VAL A 152 -0.40 -13.63 8.19
N TYR A 153 -1.02 -12.97 9.16
CA TYR A 153 -1.33 -13.59 10.44
C TYR A 153 -2.47 -14.59 10.28
N ASP A 154 -2.11 -15.86 10.18
CA ASP A 154 -3.03 -17.00 10.04
C ASP A 154 -2.58 -18.20 10.88
N PRO A 155 -2.69 -18.10 12.22
CA PRO A 155 -2.15 -19.11 13.13
C PRO A 155 -2.83 -20.48 13.02
N LYS A 156 -3.98 -20.56 12.38
CA LYS A 156 -4.73 -21.81 12.19
C LYS A 156 -4.70 -22.31 10.75
N GLN A 157 -3.99 -21.63 9.84
CA GLN A 157 -3.88 -21.97 8.42
C GLN A 157 -5.26 -22.14 7.75
N GLN A 158 -6.16 -21.19 7.99
CA GLN A 158 -7.55 -21.22 7.51
C GLN A 158 -7.77 -20.37 6.26
N LEU A 159 -6.72 -19.76 5.72
CA LEU A 159 -6.82 -18.97 4.51
C LEU A 159 -7.13 -19.88 3.31
N PRO A 160 -7.97 -19.38 2.37
CA PRO A 160 -8.17 -20.07 1.11
C PRO A 160 -6.84 -20.27 0.38
N THR A 161 -6.63 -21.43 -0.20
CA THR A 161 -5.44 -21.76 -1.02
C THR A 161 -5.66 -21.48 -2.50
N ASP A 162 -6.91 -21.24 -2.91
CA ASP A 162 -7.31 -20.97 -4.29
C ASP A 162 -8.62 -20.16 -4.38
N GLN A 163 -9.13 -19.94 -5.59
CA GLN A 163 -10.36 -19.18 -5.86
C GLN A 163 -11.66 -19.99 -5.84
N ARG A 164 -11.64 -21.31 -5.64
CA ARG A 164 -12.81 -22.17 -5.85
C ARG A 164 -14.03 -21.82 -5.01
N SER A 165 -13.82 -21.15 -3.87
CA SER A 165 -14.93 -20.69 -3.00
C SER A 165 -15.65 -19.44 -3.53
N TRP A 166 -15.18 -18.85 -4.64
CA TRP A 166 -15.65 -17.55 -5.15
C TRP A 166 -16.04 -17.60 -6.63
N THR A 167 -16.16 -18.79 -7.20
CA THR A 167 -16.63 -19.05 -8.58
C THR A 167 -18.10 -19.40 -8.61
#